data_ea966c93ee670d0587c8e82a932af4e2
#
_entry.id   ea966c93ee670d0587c8e82a932af4e2
#
_cell.length_a   1.000
_cell.length_b   1.000
_cell.length_c   1.000
_cell.angle_alpha   90.00
_cell.angle_beta   90.00
_cell.angle_gamma   90.00
#
_symmetry.space_group_name_H-M   'P 1'
#
loop_
_entity.id
_entity.type
_entity.pdbx_description
1 polymer ?
#
loop_
_entity_poly.entity_id
_entity_poly.type
_entity_poly.pdbx_seq_one_letter_code
_entity_poly.pdbx_strand_id
1 'polypeptide(L)'
;MIDDTLAVNIKHLIPSTDSVYIMNIQTYLGNYPVRYCGWFPDWNIRLFNKNVMRWNDNYVHEKLVSDVSLKCVKIQGKIDHFSFRDEAHMKIKYDYYARLRAEEWKKAQKSPPLIKKYFGPYFRFFRTYFLKLGILDGKAGFTIAKNEYHLKKDELKYFYQKK
;
A
#
# COMPACT_ATOMS: atom_id res chain seq x y z
N MET A 1 -11.04 6.73 -9.16
CA MET A 1 -11.74 6.86 -10.46
C MET A 1 -11.18 5.77 -11.36
N ILE A 2 -12.02 5.11 -12.17
CA ILE A 2 -11.55 4.11 -13.15
C ILE A 2 -11.25 4.81 -14.48
N ASP A 3 -10.24 4.35 -15.21
CA ASP A 3 -9.99 4.84 -16.57
C ASP A 3 -10.92 4.16 -17.60
N ASP A 4 -11.01 4.73 -18.80
CA ASP A 4 -11.91 4.26 -19.85
C ASP A 4 -11.62 2.81 -20.28
N THR A 5 -10.34 2.44 -20.32
CA THR A 5 -9.90 1.07 -20.64
C THR A 5 -10.45 0.07 -19.63
N LEU A 6 -10.32 0.37 -18.34
CA LEU A 6 -10.84 -0.50 -17.28
C LEU A 6 -12.37 -0.55 -17.31
N ALA A 7 -13.03 0.59 -17.55
CA ALA A 7 -14.49 0.67 -17.64
C ALA A 7 -15.04 -0.23 -18.76
N VAL A 8 -14.44 -0.16 -19.94
CA VAL A 8 -14.82 -1.00 -21.09
C VAL A 8 -14.59 -2.48 -20.77
N ASN A 9 -13.42 -2.82 -20.22
CA ASN A 9 -13.09 -4.21 -19.90
C ASN A 9 -14.01 -4.80 -18.83
N ILE A 10 -14.40 -4.03 -17.81
CA ILE A 10 -15.35 -4.49 -16.78
C ILE A 10 -16.75 -4.69 -17.40
N LYS A 11 -17.19 -3.79 -18.28
CA LYS A 11 -18.51 -3.86 -18.93
C LYS A 11 -18.67 -5.12 -19.78
N HIS A 12 -17.60 -5.56 -20.44
CA HIS A 12 -17.60 -6.76 -21.29
C HIS A 12 -17.14 -8.03 -20.58
N LEU A 13 -16.80 -7.92 -19.29
CA LEU A 13 -16.38 -9.06 -18.49
C LEU A 13 -17.54 -10.02 -18.24
N ILE A 14 -17.34 -11.29 -18.55
CA ILE A 14 -18.20 -12.37 -18.10
C ILE A 14 -17.54 -13.00 -16.86
N PRO A 15 -18.02 -12.71 -15.64
CA PRO A 15 -17.37 -13.19 -14.41
C PRO A 15 -17.51 -14.70 -14.26
N SER A 16 -16.41 -15.38 -13.96
CA SER A 16 -16.42 -16.79 -13.58
C SER A 16 -16.45 -16.96 -12.06
N THR A 17 -17.09 -18.02 -11.58
CA THR A 17 -17.19 -18.34 -10.16
C THR A 17 -15.88 -18.86 -9.57
N ASP A 18 -14.96 -19.36 -10.40
CA ASP A 18 -13.65 -19.89 -10.03
C ASP A 18 -12.51 -18.86 -10.12
N SER A 19 -12.85 -17.60 -10.35
CA SER A 19 -11.87 -16.55 -10.62
C SER A 19 -12.03 -15.33 -9.72
N VAL A 20 -10.89 -14.70 -9.43
CA VAL A 20 -10.80 -13.36 -8.86
C VAL A 20 -10.13 -12.43 -9.85
N TYR A 21 -10.57 -11.19 -9.87
CA TYR A 21 -10.08 -10.20 -10.81
C TYR A 21 -9.27 -9.14 -10.08
N ILE A 22 -8.01 -8.99 -10.53
CA ILE A 22 -7.09 -8.02 -9.98
C ILE A 22 -6.98 -6.83 -10.92
N MET A 23 -7.02 -5.63 -10.35
CA MET A 23 -6.94 -4.36 -11.06
C MET A 23 -5.73 -3.59 -10.57
N ASN A 24 -5.13 -2.83 -11.47
CA ASN A 24 -3.97 -2.02 -11.17
C ASN A 24 -4.39 -0.68 -10.55
N ILE A 25 -3.77 -0.29 -9.45
CA ILE A 25 -4.04 0.96 -8.76
C ILE A 25 -2.91 1.94 -9.04
N GLN A 26 -3.24 3.08 -9.62
CA GLN A 26 -2.33 4.20 -9.79
C GLN A 26 -2.52 5.19 -8.65
N THR A 27 -1.59 5.20 -7.71
CA THR A 27 -1.63 6.14 -6.59
C THR A 27 -1.08 7.51 -6.99
N TYR A 28 -1.74 8.56 -6.49
CA TYR A 28 -1.37 9.97 -6.74
C TYR A 28 -0.90 10.66 -5.45
N LEU A 29 0.10 11.52 -5.63
CA LEU A 29 0.49 12.56 -4.67
C LEU A 29 0.13 13.94 -5.27
N GLY A 30 -0.89 14.58 -4.72
CA GLY A 30 -1.53 15.69 -5.40
C GLY A 30 -2.09 15.23 -6.76
N ASN A 31 -1.70 15.93 -7.80
CA ASN A 31 -2.05 15.57 -9.19
C ASN A 31 -0.97 14.73 -9.88
N TYR A 32 0.11 14.37 -9.18
CA TYR A 32 1.20 13.60 -9.77
C TYR A 32 0.97 12.10 -9.65
N PRO A 33 0.87 11.35 -10.77
CA PRO A 33 0.79 9.89 -10.74
C PRO A 33 2.16 9.31 -10.40
N VAL A 34 2.26 8.65 -9.25
CA VAL A 34 3.51 8.03 -8.79
C VAL A 34 3.76 6.75 -9.56
N ARG A 35 4.86 6.71 -10.33
CA ARG A 35 5.18 5.56 -11.19
C ARG A 35 6.19 4.60 -10.58
N TYR A 36 6.96 5.10 -9.63
CA TYR A 36 8.05 4.36 -8.98
C TYR A 36 7.82 4.30 -7.48
N CYS A 37 8.88 4.37 -6.67
CA CYS A 37 8.80 4.23 -5.21
C CYS A 37 8.24 2.88 -4.72
N GLY A 38 7.94 1.96 -5.64
CA GLY A 38 7.25 0.70 -5.38
C GLY A 38 5.75 0.85 -5.15
N TRP A 39 5.17 1.92 -5.71
CA TRP A 39 3.73 2.20 -5.64
C TRP A 39 3.00 1.82 -6.92
N PHE A 40 3.71 1.59 -8.02
CA PHE A 40 3.14 1.17 -9.28
C PHE A 40 4.08 0.18 -10.01
N PRO A 41 3.54 -0.85 -10.66
CA PRO A 41 2.13 -1.28 -10.64
C PRO A 41 1.72 -1.86 -9.28
N ASP A 42 0.49 -1.58 -8.84
CA ASP A 42 -0.09 -2.11 -7.59
C ASP A 42 -1.35 -2.91 -7.91
N TRP A 43 -1.19 -4.23 -8.00
CA TRP A 43 -2.26 -5.15 -8.38
C TRP A 43 -3.01 -5.65 -7.16
N ASN A 44 -4.29 -5.32 -7.08
CA ASN A 44 -5.16 -5.71 -5.97
C ASN A 44 -6.43 -6.38 -6.45
N ILE A 45 -6.93 -7.36 -5.70
CA ILE A 45 -8.25 -7.96 -5.94
C ILE A 45 -9.30 -6.87 -5.73
N ARG A 46 -10.15 -6.65 -6.76
CA ARG A 46 -11.22 -5.66 -6.70
C ARG A 46 -12.58 -6.20 -7.12
N LEU A 47 -12.61 -7.36 -7.77
CA LEU A 47 -13.85 -8.02 -8.14
C LEU A 47 -13.71 -9.51 -7.84
N PHE A 48 -14.68 -10.06 -7.12
CA PHE A 48 -14.72 -11.46 -6.71
C PHE A 48 -16.15 -11.90 -6.40
N ASN A 49 -16.40 -13.19 -6.44
CA ASN A 49 -17.68 -13.77 -6.04
C ASN A 49 -17.76 -13.86 -4.51
N LYS A 50 -18.72 -13.13 -3.91
CA LYS A 50 -18.95 -13.11 -2.45
C LYS A 50 -19.30 -14.46 -1.83
N ASN A 51 -19.74 -15.43 -2.64
CA ASN A 51 -20.10 -16.77 -2.16
C ASN A 51 -18.87 -17.66 -1.98
N VAL A 52 -17.72 -17.32 -2.59
CA VAL A 52 -16.48 -18.11 -2.53
C VAL A 52 -15.33 -17.36 -1.87
N MET A 53 -15.47 -16.05 -1.65
CA MET A 53 -14.50 -15.22 -0.92
C MET A 53 -15.18 -14.38 0.14
N ARG A 54 -14.51 -14.25 1.27
CA ARG A 54 -14.93 -13.39 2.37
C ARG A 54 -13.73 -12.66 2.98
N TRP A 55 -14.00 -11.56 3.65
CA TRP A 55 -12.99 -10.95 4.51
C TRP A 55 -12.78 -11.82 5.75
N ASN A 56 -11.53 -11.93 6.18
CA ASN A 56 -11.24 -12.56 7.47
C ASN A 56 -11.68 -11.61 8.61
N ASP A 57 -11.93 -12.19 9.81
CA ASP A 57 -12.41 -11.45 10.98
C ASP A 57 -11.32 -10.67 11.72
N ASN A 58 -10.18 -10.41 11.08
CA ASN A 58 -9.10 -9.66 11.67
C ASN A 58 -9.40 -8.15 11.63
N TYR A 59 -9.43 -7.50 12.79
CA TYR A 59 -9.65 -6.05 12.92
C TYR A 59 -8.53 -5.20 12.29
N VAL A 60 -7.36 -5.78 12.07
CA VAL A 60 -6.20 -5.12 11.46
C VAL A 60 -5.61 -6.08 10.43
N HIS A 61 -5.28 -5.56 9.25
CA HIS A 61 -4.88 -6.36 8.10
C HIS A 61 -5.93 -7.37 7.62
N GLU A 62 -7.14 -6.88 7.39
CA GLU A 62 -8.18 -7.63 6.69
C GLU A 62 -7.63 -8.24 5.39
N LYS A 63 -7.85 -9.52 5.23
CA LYS A 63 -7.46 -10.25 4.02
C LYS A 63 -8.66 -10.95 3.43
N LEU A 64 -8.73 -10.94 2.12
CA LEU A 64 -9.65 -11.79 1.40
C LEU A 64 -9.17 -13.23 1.52
N VAL A 65 -10.04 -14.11 1.99
CA VAL A 65 -9.78 -15.53 2.15
C VAL A 65 -10.82 -16.34 1.37
N SER A 66 -10.39 -17.47 0.86
CA SER A 66 -11.25 -18.43 0.16
C SER A 66 -10.87 -19.83 0.62
N ASP A 67 -11.88 -20.70 0.74
CA ASP A 67 -11.71 -22.10 1.07
C ASP A 67 -11.40 -22.96 -0.18
N VAL A 68 -11.42 -22.33 -1.37
CA VAL A 68 -11.11 -22.96 -2.66
C VAL A 68 -10.01 -22.22 -3.39
N SER A 69 -9.29 -22.92 -4.25
CA SER A 69 -8.29 -22.30 -5.11
C SER A 69 -8.97 -21.52 -6.22
N LEU A 70 -8.63 -20.23 -6.36
CA LEU A 70 -9.21 -19.34 -7.35
C LEU A 70 -8.13 -18.86 -8.33
N LYS A 71 -8.51 -18.70 -9.59
CA LYS A 71 -7.65 -18.14 -10.64
C LYS A 71 -7.58 -16.63 -10.49
N CYS A 72 -6.37 -16.05 -10.53
CA CYS A 72 -6.18 -14.60 -10.57
C CYS A 72 -6.14 -14.11 -12.02
N VAL A 73 -7.12 -13.32 -12.40
CA VAL A 73 -7.22 -12.72 -13.75
C VAL A 73 -6.94 -11.22 -13.66
N LYS A 74 -5.97 -10.75 -14.45
CA LYS A 74 -5.67 -9.32 -14.57
C LYS A 74 -6.64 -8.66 -15.54
N ILE A 75 -7.31 -7.59 -15.09
CA ILE A 75 -8.08 -6.71 -15.99
C ILE A 75 -7.18 -5.55 -16.40
N GLN A 76 -7.11 -5.29 -17.72
CA GLN A 76 -6.35 -4.15 -18.24
C GLN A 76 -7.05 -2.82 -17.92
N GLY A 77 -6.22 -1.78 -17.75
CA GLY A 77 -6.64 -0.47 -17.29
C GLY A 77 -6.23 -0.24 -15.85
N LYS A 78 -6.64 0.86 -15.26
CA LYS A 78 -6.23 1.26 -13.91
C LYS A 78 -7.33 1.97 -13.14
N ILE A 79 -7.17 1.95 -11.82
CA ILE A 79 -7.94 2.75 -10.87
C ILE A 79 -7.06 3.90 -10.41
N ASP A 80 -7.44 5.14 -10.70
CA ASP A 80 -6.77 6.32 -10.19
C ASP A 80 -7.17 6.55 -8.73
N HIS A 81 -6.19 6.50 -7.84
CA HIS A 81 -6.36 6.59 -6.39
C HIS A 81 -5.63 7.81 -5.83
N PHE A 82 -6.36 8.87 -5.57
CA PHE A 82 -5.87 10.12 -5.01
C PHE A 82 -5.66 10.01 -3.48
N SER A 83 -4.63 9.26 -3.09
CA SER A 83 -4.37 8.93 -1.69
C SER A 83 -3.92 10.11 -0.85
N PHE A 84 -3.15 11.02 -1.46
CA PHE A 84 -2.52 12.14 -0.76
C PHE A 84 -2.73 13.42 -1.55
N ARG A 85 -3.40 14.41 -0.92
CA ARG A 85 -3.59 15.73 -1.54
C ARG A 85 -2.27 16.49 -1.70
N ASP A 86 -1.39 16.37 -0.70
CA ASP A 86 -0.10 17.05 -0.60
C ASP A 86 0.81 16.33 0.42
N GLU A 87 2.02 16.86 0.62
CA GLU A 87 2.98 16.33 1.60
C GLU A 87 2.46 16.45 3.04
N ALA A 88 1.72 17.50 3.39
CA ALA A 88 1.19 17.70 4.74
C ALA A 88 0.16 16.62 5.08
N HIS A 89 -0.76 16.35 4.13
CA HIS A 89 -1.73 15.26 4.27
C HIS A 89 -1.05 13.89 4.36
N MET A 90 0.05 13.67 3.61
CA MET A 90 0.84 12.44 3.70
C MET A 90 1.45 12.27 5.10
N LYS A 91 2.02 13.33 5.68
CA LYS A 91 2.59 13.29 7.03
C LYS A 91 1.56 12.92 8.09
N ILE A 92 0.37 13.51 8.03
CA ILE A 92 -0.72 13.19 8.97
C ILE A 92 -1.11 11.72 8.88
N LYS A 93 -1.31 11.21 7.67
CA LYS A 93 -1.62 9.78 7.47
C LYS A 93 -0.49 8.86 7.94
N TYR A 94 0.74 9.23 7.67
CA TYR A 94 1.89 8.43 8.05
C TYR A 94 2.11 8.41 9.57
N ASP A 95 1.88 9.53 10.28
CA ASP A 95 1.89 9.54 11.74
C ASP A 95 0.85 8.58 12.32
N TYR A 96 -0.37 8.60 11.78
CA TYR A 96 -1.43 7.66 12.16
C TYR A 96 -1.02 6.20 11.92
N TYR A 97 -0.48 5.88 10.74
CA TYR A 97 -0.01 4.52 10.43
C TYR A 97 1.17 4.09 11.30
N ALA A 98 2.06 5.02 11.65
CA ALA A 98 3.17 4.74 12.55
C ALA A 98 2.68 4.31 13.95
N ARG A 99 1.66 5.00 14.48
CA ARG A 99 1.02 4.64 15.77
C ARG A 99 0.39 3.26 15.71
N LEU A 100 -0.45 3.00 14.70
CA LEU A 100 -1.09 1.70 14.51
C LEU A 100 -0.06 0.58 14.43
N ARG A 101 1.02 0.77 13.67
CA ARG A 101 2.07 -0.25 13.52
C ARG A 101 2.82 -0.50 14.83
N ALA A 102 3.09 0.54 15.60
CA ALA A 102 3.71 0.40 16.91
C ALA A 102 2.80 -0.38 17.89
N GLU A 103 1.49 -0.12 17.86
CA GLU A 103 0.52 -0.85 18.68
C GLU A 103 0.43 -2.33 18.28
N GLU A 104 0.42 -2.64 16.98
CA GLU A 104 0.46 -4.02 16.49
C GLU A 104 1.68 -4.77 17.03
N TRP A 105 2.87 -4.17 16.95
CA TRP A 105 4.07 -4.80 17.48
C TRP A 105 3.97 -5.05 18.98
N LYS A 106 3.43 -4.09 19.74
CA LYS A 106 3.21 -4.23 21.21
C LYS A 106 2.21 -5.35 21.50
N LYS A 107 1.07 -5.41 20.80
CA LYS A 107 0.05 -6.46 20.95
C LYS A 107 0.60 -7.84 20.57
N ALA A 108 1.37 -7.93 19.50
CA ALA A 108 1.98 -9.18 19.04
C ALA A 108 3.23 -9.58 19.86
N GLN A 109 3.63 -8.81 20.89
CA GLN A 109 4.86 -9.00 21.67
C GLN A 109 6.12 -9.13 20.79
N LYS A 110 6.11 -8.50 19.62
CA LYS A 110 7.23 -8.52 18.66
C LYS A 110 8.04 -7.25 18.80
N SER A 111 9.28 -7.37 19.26
CA SER A 111 10.22 -6.24 19.30
C SER A 111 11.00 -6.14 17.98
N PRO A 112 10.98 -4.96 17.31
CA PRO A 112 11.86 -4.75 16.16
C PRO A 112 13.32 -4.85 16.61
N PRO A 113 14.20 -5.54 15.85
CA PRO A 113 15.63 -5.64 16.19
C PRO A 113 16.27 -4.27 16.37
N LEU A 114 17.20 -4.14 17.33
CA LEU A 114 17.87 -2.87 17.66
C LEU A 114 18.55 -2.22 16.44
N ILE A 115 19.13 -3.04 15.55
CA ILE A 115 19.72 -2.54 14.30
C ILE A 115 18.70 -1.77 13.46
N LYS A 116 17.44 -2.19 13.44
CA LYS A 116 16.37 -1.48 12.73
C LYS A 116 16.05 -0.13 13.36
N LYS A 117 16.31 0.05 14.66
CA LYS A 117 16.11 1.32 15.36
C LYS A 117 17.02 2.41 14.78
N TYR A 118 18.27 2.08 14.49
CA TYR A 118 19.25 3.05 14.03
C TYR A 118 19.30 3.15 12.51
N PHE A 119 19.31 2.04 11.80
CA PHE A 119 19.49 1.99 10.35
C PHE A 119 18.19 1.87 9.55
N GLY A 120 17.09 1.45 10.19
CA GLY A 120 15.82 1.21 9.50
C GLY A 120 15.27 2.40 8.73
N PRO A 121 15.22 3.62 9.31
CA PRO A 121 14.76 4.81 8.59
C PRO A 121 15.62 5.14 7.36
N TYR A 122 16.94 5.11 7.50
CA TYR A 122 17.88 5.38 6.39
C TYR A 122 17.75 4.34 5.29
N PHE A 123 17.67 3.06 5.66
CA PHE A 123 17.44 1.98 4.70
C PHE A 123 16.10 2.13 3.99
N ARG A 124 15.05 2.57 4.69
CA ARG A 124 13.73 2.81 4.10
C ARG A 124 13.80 3.91 3.04
N PHE A 125 14.47 5.04 3.34
CA PHE A 125 14.74 6.09 2.36
C PHE A 125 15.52 5.56 1.15
N PHE A 126 16.68 4.94 1.39
CA PHE A 126 17.54 4.42 0.34
C PHE A 126 16.80 3.42 -0.57
N ARG A 127 16.09 2.48 0.04
CA ARG A 127 15.29 1.51 -0.71
C ARG A 127 14.24 2.18 -1.59
N THR A 128 13.50 3.16 -1.06
CA THR A 128 12.42 3.82 -1.80
C THR A 128 12.98 4.71 -2.91
N TYR A 129 14.03 5.46 -2.62
CA TYR A 129 14.55 6.45 -3.57
C TYR A 129 15.41 5.83 -4.65
N PHE A 130 16.32 4.89 -4.27
CA PHE A 130 17.24 4.28 -5.21
C PHE A 130 16.77 2.90 -5.70
N LEU A 131 16.54 1.94 -4.81
CA LEU A 131 16.22 0.57 -5.23
C LEU A 131 14.85 0.45 -5.89
N LYS A 132 13.89 1.26 -5.48
CA LYS A 132 12.56 1.34 -6.10
C LYS A 132 12.43 2.50 -7.09
N LEU A 133 13.56 3.02 -7.53
CA LEU A 133 13.68 4.03 -8.57
C LEU A 133 12.87 5.30 -8.32
N GLY A 134 12.61 5.65 -7.06
CA GLY A 134 11.88 6.88 -6.70
C GLY A 134 12.54 8.15 -7.23
N ILE A 135 13.86 8.13 -7.48
CA ILE A 135 14.58 9.21 -8.14
C ILE A 135 13.98 9.59 -9.50
N LEU A 136 13.38 8.64 -10.22
CA LEU A 136 12.73 8.88 -11.51
C LEU A 136 11.38 9.57 -11.40
N ASP A 137 10.76 9.59 -10.22
CA ASP A 137 9.58 10.40 -9.91
C ASP A 137 9.95 11.85 -9.49
N GLY A 138 11.24 12.22 -9.56
CA GLY A 138 11.73 13.57 -9.28
C GLY A 138 11.34 14.05 -7.87
N LYS A 139 10.76 15.26 -7.79
CA LYS A 139 10.34 15.87 -6.52
C LYS A 139 9.34 15.00 -5.75
N ALA A 140 8.40 14.37 -6.44
CA ALA A 140 7.41 13.48 -5.80
C ALA A 140 8.10 12.27 -5.17
N GLY A 141 9.01 11.62 -5.89
CA GLY A 141 9.76 10.48 -5.39
C GLY A 141 10.66 10.82 -4.20
N PHE A 142 11.31 11.98 -4.20
CA PHE A 142 12.08 12.47 -3.05
C PHE A 142 11.17 12.71 -1.84
N THR A 143 10.02 13.37 -2.05
CA THR A 143 9.02 13.61 -1.00
C THR A 143 8.54 12.30 -0.39
N ILE A 144 8.23 11.30 -1.22
CA ILE A 144 7.79 9.98 -0.75
C ILE A 144 8.91 9.31 0.06
N ALA A 145 10.12 9.23 -0.46
CA ALA A 145 11.25 8.60 0.23
C ALA A 145 11.56 9.26 1.58
N LYS A 146 11.52 10.59 1.64
CA LYS A 146 11.66 11.36 2.88
C LYS A 146 10.57 11.03 3.89
N ASN A 147 9.31 10.96 3.46
CA ASN A 147 8.20 10.61 4.34
C ASN A 147 8.24 9.13 4.76
N GLU A 148 8.71 8.22 3.92
CA GLU A 148 8.98 6.82 4.27
C GLU A 148 10.07 6.69 5.36
N TYR A 149 11.09 7.54 5.32
CA TYR A 149 12.08 7.66 6.40
C TYR A 149 11.40 8.06 7.72
N HIS A 150 10.58 9.12 7.70
CA HIS A 150 9.89 9.60 8.90
C HIS A 150 8.89 8.58 9.43
N LEU A 151 8.10 7.95 8.56
CA LEU A 151 7.19 6.87 8.93
C LEU A 151 7.94 5.80 9.74
N LYS A 152 9.07 5.32 9.21
CA LYS A 152 9.86 4.28 9.88
C LYS A 152 10.45 4.75 11.20
N LYS A 153 10.92 5.98 11.27
CA LYS A 153 11.42 6.61 12.50
C LYS A 153 10.33 6.70 13.57
N ASP A 154 9.12 7.13 13.19
CA ASP A 154 8.01 7.33 14.09
C ASP A 154 7.39 6.00 14.56
N GLU A 155 7.29 4.97 13.70
CA GLU A 155 6.95 3.60 14.10
C GLU A 155 7.83 3.12 15.28
N LEU A 156 9.15 3.31 15.15
CA LEU A 156 10.11 2.90 16.16
C LEU A 156 10.03 3.78 17.42
N LYS A 157 9.86 5.08 17.25
CA LYS A 157 9.67 6.04 18.35
C LYS A 157 8.45 5.63 19.18
N TYR A 158 7.27 5.44 18.58
CA TYR A 158 6.04 5.07 19.28
C TYR A 158 6.11 3.68 19.91
N PHE A 159 6.86 2.76 19.29
CA PHE A 159 7.07 1.44 19.89
C PHE A 159 7.89 1.53 21.19
N TYR A 160 9.01 2.28 21.18
CA TYR A 160 9.92 2.39 22.33
C TYR A 160 9.50 3.45 23.37
N GLN A 161 8.51 4.29 23.08
CA GLN A 161 7.94 5.16 24.10
C GLN A 161 7.26 4.31 25.18
N LYS A 162 7.78 4.42 26.42
CA LYS A 162 7.07 3.92 27.60
C LYS A 162 5.79 4.75 27.78
N LYS A 163 4.68 4.09 28.11
CA LYS A 163 3.51 4.79 28.62
C LYS A 163 3.85 5.48 29.92
#